data_328a43101fca1341fdd6fc69c2972038
#
_entry.id   328a43101fca1341fdd6fc69c2972038
#
_cell.length_a   1.000
_cell.length_b   1.000
_cell.length_c   1.000
_cell.angle_alpha   90.00
_cell.angle_beta   90.00
_cell.angle_gamma   90.00
#
_symmetry.space_group_name_H-M   'P 1'
#
loop_
_entity.id
_entity.type
_entity.pdbx_description
1 polymer ?
#
loop_
_entity_poly.entity_id
_entity_poly.type
_entity_poly.pdbx_seq_one_letter_code
_entity_poly.pdbx_strand_id
1 'polypeptide(L)'
;VSAAARGAGGLGAWAGAASRRGAECEAGRPGAPAALRAVLERAVADLAPRAAGDPGLQREVLRMCVQHADRVDSAGRLFEALEEGGVGLREALFYEAYALHLEKCRSHAEAEAVYELGIQRGARPLQRLEGAFQGFQGRMSKRRERDERRARKENRARAKAAGAGEKAGGGEA
;
A
#
# COMPACT_ATOMS: atom_id res chain seq x y z
N VAL A 1 -14.15 6.54 -24.71
CA VAL A 1 -13.72 7.49 -23.66
C VAL A 1 -14.77 8.59 -23.63
N SER A 2 -15.69 8.51 -22.67
CA SER A 2 -16.89 9.35 -22.55
C SER A 2 -16.53 10.83 -22.35
N ALA A 3 -17.36 11.74 -22.87
CA ALA A 3 -17.23 13.19 -22.79
C ALA A 3 -17.10 13.76 -21.34
N ALA A 4 -17.48 13.00 -20.33
CA ALA A 4 -17.26 13.32 -18.92
C ALA A 4 -15.76 13.40 -18.52
N ALA A 5 -14.85 12.90 -19.36
CA ALA A 5 -13.41 12.93 -19.13
C ALA A 5 -12.71 14.19 -19.70
N ARG A 6 -13.45 15.10 -20.33
CA ARG A 6 -12.91 16.30 -21.01
C ARG A 6 -13.31 17.64 -20.42
N GLY A 7 -14.10 17.65 -19.35
CA GLY A 7 -14.46 18.88 -18.63
C GLY A 7 -14.00 18.78 -17.19
N ALA A 8 -13.51 19.89 -16.61
CA ALA A 8 -13.15 20.03 -15.20
C ALA A 8 -14.29 19.50 -14.31
N GLY A 9 -14.30 18.21 -14.07
CA GLY A 9 -15.28 17.52 -13.24
C GLY A 9 -15.07 17.93 -11.79
N GLY A 10 -16.13 18.37 -11.09
CA GLY A 10 -16.07 18.51 -9.65
C GLY A 10 -15.79 17.15 -8.99
N LEU A 11 -15.33 17.16 -7.74
CA LEU A 11 -15.07 15.93 -6.96
C LEU A 11 -16.19 14.89 -7.05
N GLY A 12 -17.46 15.33 -7.00
CA GLY A 12 -18.62 14.44 -7.11
C GLY A 12 -18.71 13.68 -8.44
N ALA A 13 -18.29 14.28 -9.55
CA ALA A 13 -18.26 13.61 -10.85
C ALA A 13 -17.18 12.51 -10.89
N TRP A 14 -16.01 12.79 -10.33
CA TRP A 14 -14.92 11.83 -10.21
C TRP A 14 -15.25 10.69 -9.25
N ALA A 15 -15.80 11.01 -8.07
CA ALA A 15 -16.25 10.01 -7.11
C ALA A 15 -17.31 9.07 -7.71
N GLY A 16 -18.28 9.61 -8.46
CA GLY A 16 -19.26 8.81 -9.17
C GLY A 16 -18.64 7.91 -10.26
N ALA A 17 -17.64 8.40 -11.00
CA ALA A 17 -16.90 7.61 -11.99
C ALA A 17 -16.09 6.48 -11.31
N ALA A 18 -15.40 6.78 -10.23
CA ALA A 18 -14.64 5.79 -9.44
C ALA A 18 -15.54 4.71 -8.85
N SER A 19 -16.70 5.09 -8.30
CA SER A 19 -17.68 4.14 -7.75
C SER A 19 -18.22 3.17 -8.81
N ARG A 20 -18.56 3.67 -10.00
CA ARG A 20 -19.00 2.81 -11.11
C ARG A 20 -17.91 1.83 -11.54
N ARG A 21 -16.66 2.27 -11.66
CA ARG A 21 -15.54 1.39 -12.00
C ARG A 21 -15.21 0.42 -10.88
N GLY A 22 -15.34 0.85 -9.62
CA GLY A 22 -15.21 -0.03 -8.46
C GLY A 22 -16.21 -1.18 -8.46
N ALA A 23 -17.46 -0.92 -8.81
CA ALA A 23 -18.49 -1.95 -8.99
C ALA A 23 -18.16 -2.93 -10.14
N GLU A 24 -17.54 -2.45 -11.22
CA GLU A 24 -17.07 -3.32 -12.31
C GLU A 24 -15.90 -4.24 -11.85
N CYS A 25 -15.03 -3.76 -10.94
CA CYS A 25 -13.99 -4.59 -10.33
C CYS A 25 -14.62 -5.68 -9.45
N GLU A 26 -15.62 -5.34 -8.64
CA GLU A 26 -16.36 -6.30 -7.81
C GLU A 26 -17.09 -7.35 -8.65
N ALA A 27 -17.60 -6.96 -9.82
CA ALA A 27 -18.19 -7.87 -10.80
C ALA A 27 -17.17 -8.71 -11.60
N GLY A 28 -15.87 -8.58 -11.33
CA GLY A 28 -14.80 -9.34 -11.98
C GLY A 28 -14.62 -9.01 -13.47
N ARG A 29 -14.98 -7.81 -13.93
CA ARG A 29 -14.85 -7.44 -15.35
C ARG A 29 -13.37 -7.32 -15.76
N PRO A 30 -12.95 -7.97 -16.85
CA PRO A 30 -11.57 -7.84 -17.34
C PRO A 30 -11.18 -6.39 -17.61
N GLY A 31 -9.98 -6.00 -17.14
CA GLY A 31 -9.45 -4.65 -17.31
C GLY A 31 -10.09 -3.56 -16.41
N ALA A 32 -11.09 -3.90 -15.59
CA ALA A 32 -11.71 -2.94 -14.67
C ALA A 32 -10.73 -2.36 -13.65
N PRO A 33 -9.78 -3.11 -13.04
CA PRO A 33 -8.79 -2.54 -12.13
C PRO A 33 -7.91 -1.47 -12.77
N ALA A 34 -7.43 -1.71 -13.99
CA ALA A 34 -6.63 -0.73 -14.74
C ALA A 34 -7.47 0.51 -15.12
N ALA A 35 -8.72 0.30 -15.53
CA ALA A 35 -9.64 1.39 -15.85
C ALA A 35 -9.99 2.24 -14.63
N LEU A 36 -10.16 1.61 -13.45
CA LEU A 36 -10.39 2.31 -12.19
C LEU A 36 -9.15 3.14 -11.81
N ARG A 37 -7.96 2.57 -11.90
CA ARG A 37 -6.70 3.29 -11.64
C ARG A 37 -6.58 4.52 -12.54
N ALA A 38 -6.79 4.38 -13.85
CA ALA A 38 -6.72 5.50 -14.79
C ALA A 38 -7.73 6.62 -14.48
N VAL A 39 -8.93 6.28 -13.98
CA VAL A 39 -9.91 7.27 -13.52
C VAL A 39 -9.41 8.01 -12.29
N LEU A 40 -8.82 7.30 -11.30
CA LEU A 40 -8.31 7.91 -10.07
C LEU A 40 -7.08 8.78 -10.33
N GLU A 41 -6.10 8.30 -11.10
CA GLU A 41 -4.92 9.09 -11.52
C GLU A 41 -5.35 10.38 -12.25
N ARG A 42 -6.33 10.27 -13.14
CA ARG A 42 -6.85 11.44 -13.84
C ARG A 42 -7.59 12.40 -12.93
N ALA A 43 -8.34 11.88 -11.96
CA ALA A 43 -9.01 12.69 -10.94
C ALA A 43 -7.99 13.45 -10.08
N VAL A 44 -6.90 12.79 -9.67
CA VAL A 44 -5.79 13.45 -8.95
C VAL A 44 -5.18 14.57 -9.79
N ALA A 45 -4.84 14.31 -11.04
CA ALA A 45 -4.24 15.30 -11.94
C ALA A 45 -5.16 16.53 -12.18
N ASP A 46 -6.49 16.33 -12.26
CA ASP A 46 -7.47 17.40 -12.45
C ASP A 46 -7.73 18.20 -11.17
N LEU A 47 -7.77 17.51 -10.02
CA LEU A 47 -8.16 18.11 -8.73
C LEU A 47 -6.97 18.66 -7.93
N ALA A 48 -5.75 18.13 -8.09
CA ALA A 48 -4.58 18.53 -7.31
C ALA A 48 -4.29 20.05 -7.40
N PRO A 49 -4.28 20.72 -8.60
CA PRO A 49 -4.07 22.16 -8.68
C PRO A 49 -5.14 22.96 -7.94
N ARG A 50 -6.38 22.46 -7.91
CA ARG A 50 -7.52 23.11 -7.23
C ARG A 50 -7.49 22.86 -5.72
N ALA A 51 -6.95 21.74 -5.32
CA ALA A 51 -6.81 21.34 -3.92
C ALA A 51 -5.61 21.97 -3.22
N ALA A 52 -4.65 22.58 -3.95
CA ALA A 52 -3.43 23.13 -3.39
C ALA A 52 -3.63 24.14 -2.24
N GLY A 53 -4.74 24.90 -2.28
CA GLY A 53 -5.13 25.85 -1.22
C GLY A 53 -6.29 25.38 -0.33
N ASP A 54 -6.83 24.18 -0.56
CA ASP A 54 -8.01 23.66 0.13
C ASP A 54 -7.74 22.31 0.82
N PRO A 55 -7.41 22.32 2.12
CA PRO A 55 -7.16 21.08 2.89
C PRO A 55 -8.39 20.15 2.94
N GLY A 56 -9.61 20.68 2.84
CA GLY A 56 -10.84 19.90 2.80
C GLY A 56 -10.89 19.08 1.52
N LEU A 57 -10.71 19.73 0.37
CA LEU A 57 -10.69 19.06 -0.93
C LEU A 57 -9.53 18.04 -1.03
N GLN A 58 -8.35 18.36 -0.52
CA GLN A 58 -7.22 17.40 -0.46
C GLN A 58 -7.61 16.12 0.28
N ARG A 59 -8.24 16.27 1.44
CA ARG A 59 -8.67 15.12 2.26
C ARG A 59 -9.73 14.29 1.56
N GLU A 60 -10.65 14.92 0.85
CA GLU A 60 -11.70 14.21 0.12
C GLU A 60 -11.15 13.45 -1.10
N VAL A 61 -10.24 14.05 -1.86
CA VAL A 61 -9.53 13.38 -2.97
C VAL A 61 -8.73 12.19 -2.45
N LEU A 62 -7.98 12.38 -1.35
CA LEU A 62 -7.24 11.30 -0.71
C LEU A 62 -8.15 10.14 -0.28
N ARG A 63 -9.29 10.45 0.39
CA ARG A 63 -10.25 9.43 0.82
C ARG A 63 -10.82 8.65 -0.35
N MET A 64 -11.17 9.32 -1.44
CA MET A 64 -11.64 8.67 -2.66
C MET A 64 -10.60 7.69 -3.20
N CYS A 65 -9.33 8.09 -3.29
CA CYS A 65 -8.25 7.23 -3.77
C CYS A 65 -8.01 6.04 -2.84
N VAL A 66 -7.92 6.25 -1.53
CA VAL A 66 -7.69 5.20 -0.53
C VAL A 66 -8.85 4.19 -0.50
N GLN A 67 -10.09 4.65 -0.63
CA GLN A 67 -11.28 3.77 -0.67
C GLN A 67 -11.20 2.74 -1.81
N HIS A 68 -10.54 3.08 -2.90
CA HIS A 68 -10.46 2.23 -4.08
C HIS A 68 -9.08 1.57 -4.29
N ALA A 69 -8.09 1.88 -3.44
CA ALA A 69 -6.71 1.42 -3.60
C ALA A 69 -6.56 -0.11 -3.66
N ASP A 70 -7.38 -0.86 -2.92
CA ASP A 70 -7.35 -2.33 -2.92
C ASP A 70 -8.00 -2.96 -4.19
N ARG A 71 -8.67 -2.16 -5.01
CA ARG A 71 -9.37 -2.63 -6.22
C ARG A 71 -8.64 -2.33 -7.52
N VAL A 72 -7.58 -1.52 -7.47
CA VAL A 72 -6.76 -1.19 -8.64
C VAL A 72 -5.64 -2.21 -8.83
N ASP A 73 -5.16 -2.34 -10.06
CA ASP A 73 -4.11 -3.27 -10.43
C ASP A 73 -2.70 -2.84 -9.96
N SER A 74 -2.50 -1.56 -9.69
CA SER A 74 -1.21 -1.00 -9.27
C SER A 74 -1.42 0.21 -8.37
N ALA A 75 -1.74 -0.05 -7.11
CA ALA A 75 -1.99 1.02 -6.13
C ALA A 75 -0.75 1.88 -5.85
N GLY A 76 0.47 1.35 -6.02
CA GLY A 76 1.71 2.13 -5.90
C GLY A 76 1.69 3.37 -6.79
N ARG A 77 1.33 3.21 -8.07
CA ARG A 77 1.23 4.35 -9.02
C ARG A 77 0.19 5.38 -8.61
N LEU A 78 -0.88 4.96 -7.96
CA LEU A 78 -1.87 5.89 -7.44
C LEU A 78 -1.32 6.72 -6.27
N PHE A 79 -0.53 6.10 -5.37
CA PHE A 79 0.13 6.82 -4.28
C PHE A 79 1.24 7.75 -4.80
N GLU A 80 2.01 7.33 -5.81
CA GLU A 80 2.96 8.19 -6.51
C GLU A 80 2.27 9.42 -7.12
N ALA A 81 1.13 9.24 -7.81
CA ALA A 81 0.37 10.34 -8.38
C ALA A 81 -0.18 11.31 -7.31
N LEU A 82 -0.61 10.80 -6.15
CA LEU A 82 -1.02 11.63 -5.01
C LEU A 82 0.16 12.44 -4.45
N GLU A 83 1.34 11.83 -4.34
CA GLU A 83 2.55 12.49 -3.85
C GLU A 83 3.03 13.58 -4.83
N GLU A 84 3.12 13.28 -6.13
CA GLU A 84 3.46 14.23 -7.19
C GLU A 84 2.46 15.39 -7.25
N GLY A 85 1.17 15.12 -7.06
CA GLY A 85 0.11 16.13 -6.99
C GLY A 85 0.09 16.92 -5.68
N GLY A 86 0.90 16.55 -4.68
CA GLY A 86 0.91 17.18 -3.37
C GLY A 86 -0.37 16.97 -2.56
N VAL A 87 -1.15 15.94 -2.90
CA VAL A 87 -2.47 15.68 -2.31
C VAL A 87 -2.35 14.84 -1.04
N GLY A 88 -2.81 15.39 0.09
CA GLY A 88 -2.89 14.68 1.35
C GLY A 88 -1.57 14.46 2.09
N LEU A 89 -0.48 15.13 1.69
CA LEU A 89 0.85 14.97 2.31
C LEU A 89 0.93 15.43 3.77
N ARG A 90 -0.10 16.11 4.27
CA ARG A 90 -0.24 16.49 5.69
C ARG A 90 -1.19 15.56 6.46
N GLU A 91 -1.77 14.57 5.79
CA GLU A 91 -2.76 13.65 6.38
C GLU A 91 -2.08 12.31 6.72
N ALA A 92 -2.22 11.86 7.97
CA ALA A 92 -1.73 10.56 8.43
C ALA A 92 -2.29 9.41 7.56
N LEU A 93 -3.53 9.55 7.06
CA LEU A 93 -4.20 8.58 6.21
C LEU A 93 -3.41 8.24 4.94
N PHE A 94 -2.70 9.21 4.33
CA PHE A 94 -1.87 8.98 3.15
C PHE A 94 -0.76 7.98 3.46
N TYR A 95 0.02 8.24 4.52
CA TYR A 95 1.17 7.42 4.92
C TYR A 95 0.74 6.04 5.41
N GLU A 96 -0.34 5.96 6.19
CA GLU A 96 -0.90 4.69 6.65
C GLU A 96 -1.33 3.80 5.47
N ALA A 97 -2.07 4.36 4.52
CA ALA A 97 -2.58 3.61 3.38
C ALA A 97 -1.45 3.18 2.42
N TYR A 98 -0.48 4.07 2.17
CA TYR A 98 0.66 3.77 1.31
C TYR A 98 1.58 2.71 1.95
N ALA A 99 1.93 2.88 3.22
CA ALA A 99 2.75 1.90 3.94
C ALA A 99 2.05 0.52 4.03
N LEU A 100 0.72 0.49 4.26
CA LEU A 100 -0.05 -0.75 4.24
C LEU A 100 -0.03 -1.44 2.87
N HIS A 101 -0.11 -0.66 1.78
CA HIS A 101 0.04 -1.19 0.43
C HIS A 101 1.43 -1.82 0.22
N LEU A 102 2.50 -1.11 0.60
CA LEU A 102 3.87 -1.60 0.51
C LEU A 102 4.09 -2.86 1.38
N GLU A 103 3.50 -2.93 2.57
CA GLU A 103 3.53 -4.12 3.42
C GLU A 103 2.87 -5.32 2.72
N LYS A 104 1.72 -5.13 2.06
CA LYS A 104 1.05 -6.16 1.25
C LYS A 104 1.94 -6.63 0.10
N CYS A 105 2.68 -5.72 -0.54
CA CYS A 105 3.66 -6.00 -1.59
C CYS A 105 4.97 -6.62 -1.08
N ARG A 106 5.13 -6.79 0.25
CA ARG A 106 6.35 -7.27 0.92
C ARG A 106 7.55 -6.31 0.84
N SER A 107 7.34 -5.08 0.43
CA SER A 107 8.34 -3.99 0.43
C SER A 107 8.43 -3.35 1.82
N HIS A 108 8.89 -4.14 2.81
CA HIS A 108 8.82 -3.73 4.23
C HIS A 108 9.74 -2.56 4.56
N ALA A 109 10.91 -2.46 3.92
CA ALA A 109 11.84 -1.34 4.12
C ALA A 109 11.24 -0.02 3.59
N GLU A 110 10.57 -0.07 2.43
CA GLU A 110 9.90 1.09 1.86
C GLU A 110 8.68 1.49 2.72
N ALA A 111 7.93 0.51 3.25
CA ALA A 111 6.82 0.78 4.16
C ALA A 111 7.30 1.50 5.44
N GLU A 112 8.43 1.07 6.01
CA GLU A 112 9.05 1.73 7.16
C GLU A 112 9.43 3.17 6.84
N ALA A 113 10.11 3.39 5.72
CA ALA A 113 10.51 4.72 5.26
C ALA A 113 9.31 5.66 5.03
N VAL A 114 8.19 5.15 4.53
CA VAL A 114 6.95 5.92 4.35
C VAL A 114 6.36 6.36 5.70
N TYR A 115 6.34 5.48 6.71
CA TYR A 115 5.90 5.87 8.06
C TYR A 115 6.81 6.96 8.66
N GLU A 116 8.13 6.78 8.59
CA GLU A 116 9.12 7.74 9.09
C GLU A 116 8.99 9.10 8.40
N LEU A 117 8.82 9.10 7.08
CA LEU A 117 8.60 10.32 6.31
C LEU A 117 7.32 11.07 6.74
N GLY A 118 6.24 10.34 7.00
CA GLY A 118 4.99 10.92 7.48
C GLY A 118 5.12 11.57 8.86
N ILE A 119 5.84 10.90 9.76
CA ILE A 119 6.16 11.43 11.11
C ILE A 119 7.04 12.67 10.99
N GLN A 120 8.09 12.62 10.18
CA GLN A 120 9.01 13.73 9.93
C GLN A 120 8.29 14.96 9.34
N ARG A 121 7.34 14.75 8.44
CA ARG A 121 6.51 15.82 7.84
C ARG A 121 5.42 16.32 8.79
N GLY A 122 5.26 15.71 9.97
CA GLY A 122 4.26 16.09 10.97
C GLY A 122 2.83 15.85 10.49
N ALA A 123 2.59 14.75 9.72
CA ALA A 123 1.27 14.42 9.23
C ALA A 123 0.27 14.19 10.38
N ARG A 124 -0.96 14.66 10.19
CA ARG A 124 -1.96 14.68 11.26
C ARG A 124 -3.10 13.69 11.00
N PRO A 125 -3.70 13.09 12.03
CA PRO A 125 -3.28 13.16 13.44
C PRO A 125 -2.01 12.34 13.72
N LEU A 126 -0.97 12.96 14.30
CA LEU A 126 0.33 12.33 14.50
C LEU A 126 0.27 11.06 15.36
N GLN A 127 -0.48 11.09 16.46
CA GLN A 127 -0.65 9.94 17.37
C GLN A 127 -1.20 8.71 16.64
N ARG A 128 -2.09 8.91 15.67
CA ARG A 128 -2.64 7.82 14.85
C ARG A 128 -1.55 7.21 13.98
N LEU A 129 -0.72 8.04 13.33
CA LEU A 129 0.37 7.59 12.47
C LEU A 129 1.44 6.84 13.27
N GLU A 130 1.82 7.37 14.44
CA GLU A 130 2.77 6.71 15.36
C GLU A 130 2.23 5.36 15.84
N GLY A 131 0.95 5.28 16.21
CA GLY A 131 0.31 4.03 16.58
C GLY A 131 0.28 3.00 15.45
N ALA A 132 0.01 3.44 14.22
CA ALA A 132 0.06 2.59 13.03
C ALA A 132 1.49 2.08 12.77
N PHE A 133 2.50 2.93 12.91
CA PHE A 133 3.91 2.56 12.77
C PHE A 133 4.36 1.57 13.84
N GLN A 134 4.00 1.79 15.10
CA GLN A 134 4.28 0.82 16.18
C GLN A 134 3.63 -0.54 15.90
N GLY A 135 2.39 -0.54 15.40
CA GLY A 135 1.70 -1.76 14.97
C GLY A 135 2.46 -2.48 13.84
N PHE A 136 2.97 -1.75 12.84
CA PHE A 136 3.80 -2.29 11.78
C PHE A 136 5.10 -2.91 12.33
N GLN A 137 5.83 -2.18 13.18
CA GLN A 137 7.07 -2.69 13.80
C GLN A 137 6.82 -3.97 14.61
N GLY A 138 5.71 -4.04 15.34
CA GLY A 138 5.31 -5.24 16.08
C GLY A 138 5.03 -6.44 15.14
N ARG A 139 4.41 -6.21 13.98
CA ARG A 139 4.22 -7.28 12.97
C ARG A 139 5.55 -7.75 12.38
N MET A 140 6.47 -6.82 12.11
CA MET A 140 7.80 -7.15 11.57
C MET A 140 8.65 -7.93 12.56
N SER A 141 8.65 -7.57 13.86
CA SER A 141 9.34 -8.32 14.91
C SER A 141 8.83 -9.77 15.02
N LYS A 142 7.51 -9.96 15.08
CA LYS A 142 6.90 -11.30 15.10
C LYS A 142 7.23 -12.11 13.85
N ARG A 143 7.34 -11.47 12.69
CA ARG A 143 7.74 -12.12 11.45
C ARG A 143 9.20 -12.60 11.52
N ARG A 144 10.14 -11.74 11.95
CA ARG A 144 11.56 -12.09 12.12
C ARG A 144 11.73 -13.27 13.08
N GLU A 145 11.08 -13.24 14.24
CA GLU A 145 11.11 -14.34 15.21
C GLU A 145 10.62 -15.66 14.62
N ARG A 146 9.53 -15.62 13.84
CA ARG A 146 9.00 -16.80 13.17
C ARG A 146 9.96 -17.35 12.12
N ASP A 147 10.56 -16.48 11.33
CA ASP A 147 11.50 -16.85 10.26
C ASP A 147 12.80 -17.42 10.87
N GLU A 148 13.30 -16.85 11.98
CA GLU A 148 14.43 -17.39 12.75
C GLU A 148 14.13 -18.76 13.34
N ARG A 149 12.95 -18.94 13.94
CA ARG A 149 12.53 -20.25 14.47
C ARG A 149 12.47 -21.31 13.38
N ARG A 150 11.98 -20.93 12.20
CA ARG A 150 11.93 -21.81 11.04
C ARG A 150 13.34 -22.17 10.56
N ALA A 151 14.23 -21.20 10.41
CA ALA A 151 15.62 -21.41 10.01
C ALA A 151 16.37 -22.33 11.00
N ARG A 152 16.20 -22.10 12.32
CA ARG A 152 16.79 -22.97 13.36
C ARG A 152 16.27 -24.41 13.26
N LYS A 153 14.98 -24.60 13.00
CA LYS A 153 14.37 -25.93 12.83
C LYS A 153 14.92 -26.65 11.59
N GLU A 154 15.03 -25.94 10.47
CA GLU A 154 15.58 -26.46 9.21
C GLU A 154 17.07 -26.82 9.35
N ASN A 155 17.88 -25.97 10.01
CA ASN A 155 19.28 -26.22 10.25
C ASN A 155 19.48 -27.46 11.17
N ARG A 156 18.64 -27.59 12.23
CA ARG A 156 18.68 -28.76 13.11
C ARG A 156 18.30 -30.06 12.36
N ALA A 157 17.32 -29.99 11.47
CA ALA A 157 16.94 -31.14 10.65
C ALA A 157 18.06 -31.55 9.67
N ARG A 158 18.71 -30.58 9.04
CA ARG A 158 19.86 -30.81 8.16
C ARG A 158 21.05 -31.43 8.92
N ALA A 159 21.39 -30.91 10.08
CA ALA A 159 22.46 -31.45 10.93
C ALA A 159 22.18 -32.89 11.35
N LYS A 160 20.92 -33.20 11.72
CA LYS A 160 20.50 -34.56 12.09
C LYS A 160 20.60 -35.53 10.90
N ALA A 161 20.24 -35.11 9.68
CA ALA A 161 20.32 -35.90 8.47
C ALA A 161 21.77 -36.17 8.07
N ALA A 162 22.68 -35.17 8.18
CA ALA A 162 24.11 -35.32 7.90
C ALA A 162 24.77 -36.31 8.88
N GLY A 163 24.48 -36.22 10.19
CA GLY A 163 25.04 -37.13 11.18
C GLY A 163 24.50 -38.59 11.10
N ALA A 164 23.33 -38.79 10.47
CA ALA A 164 22.82 -40.13 10.24
C ALA A 164 23.50 -40.84 9.05
N GLY A 165 23.96 -40.07 8.04
CA GLY A 165 24.70 -40.59 6.87
C GLY A 165 26.10 -41.09 7.23
N GLU A 166 26.75 -40.48 8.22
CA GLU A 166 28.10 -40.82 8.63
C GLU A 166 28.21 -42.15 9.45
N LYS A 167 27.10 -42.47 10.17
CA LYS A 167 26.98 -43.75 10.91
C LYS A 167 26.67 -44.97 10.04
N ALA A 168 26.18 -44.78 8.82
CA ALA A 168 25.84 -45.89 7.91
C ALA A 168 27.01 -46.33 7.03
N GLY A 169 28.13 -45.57 6.95
CA GLY A 169 29.33 -45.87 6.15
C GLY A 169 30.50 -46.53 6.86
N GLY A 170 30.36 -46.83 8.16
CA GLY A 170 31.46 -47.32 9.01
C GLY A 170 31.43 -48.81 9.36
N GLY A 171 30.92 -49.67 8.49
CA GLY A 171 30.78 -51.12 8.78
C GLY A 171 31.20 -52.02 7.62
N GLU A 172 32.43 -51.94 7.12
CA GLU A 172 33.07 -53.00 6.31
C GLU A 172 34.57 -52.85 6.39
N ALA A 173 35.19 -53.59 7.28
CA ALA A 173 36.59 -54.00 7.26
C ALA A 173 36.74 -55.32 8.00
#